data_ba3343c65650519760b481b8c5bd4b64
#
_entry.id   ba3343c65650519760b481b8c5bd4b64
#
_cell.length_a   1.000
_cell.length_b   1.000
_cell.length_c   1.000
_cell.angle_alpha   90.00
_cell.angle_beta   90.00
_cell.angle_gamma   90.00
#
_symmetry.space_group_name_H-M   'P 1'
#
loop_
_entity.id
_entity.type
_entity.pdbx_description
1 polymer ?
#
loop_
_entity_poly.entity_id
_entity_poly.type
_entity_poly.pdbx_seq_one_letter_code
_entity_poly.pdbx_strand_id
1 'polypeptide(L)'
;MSMHSRKYLRIEGDLATLVTEVTEREVALDDLLSRLAEQRSAISGMLPAGCRVWVRSPEGREVFVVEQLPMRRQIEYHASNRYGSEPVTHRLALPYVVFVVSTAGGRIESLAHFFRTSALRSLDDPLEHSCLPNTSDDGIVCLGTVHVGGDSQTERIDGLIAAFWGSRFNADIRRHPLPFSGGFRAWASRSKRDPMAGLSATYDRYWRSLRQVVAAAAGMAPEDLPGGRPTGEQPQATVETPAPSEAPLPVEGGGTDAAAA
;
A
#
# COMPACT_ATOMS: atom_id res chain seq x y z
N MET A 1 23.24 -22.59 0.12
CA MET A 1 23.11 -23.21 -1.21
C MET A 1 21.63 -23.27 -1.53
N SER A 2 21.16 -22.36 -2.37
CA SER A 2 19.75 -22.32 -2.78
C SER A 2 19.58 -23.32 -3.91
N MET A 3 18.85 -24.41 -3.66
CA MET A 3 18.45 -25.35 -4.72
C MET A 3 17.35 -24.69 -5.55
N HIS A 4 17.72 -24.24 -6.73
CA HIS A 4 16.72 -23.80 -7.73
C HIS A 4 16.16 -25.05 -8.39
N SER A 5 14.97 -25.47 -7.97
CA SER A 5 14.25 -26.52 -8.68
C SER A 5 13.66 -25.92 -9.95
N ARG A 6 14.14 -26.30 -11.11
CA ARG A 6 13.52 -25.96 -12.39
C ARG A 6 12.34 -26.87 -12.64
N LYS A 7 11.17 -26.30 -12.83
CA LYS A 7 9.97 -27.00 -13.27
C LYS A 7 9.70 -26.60 -14.71
N TYR A 8 9.55 -27.58 -15.60
CA TYR A 8 9.17 -27.32 -16.98
C TYR A 8 8.14 -28.35 -17.44
N LEU A 9 7.35 -27.98 -18.43
CA LEU A 9 6.33 -28.82 -19.02
C LEU A 9 6.82 -29.31 -20.38
N ARG A 10 6.84 -30.63 -20.58
CA ARG A 10 7.06 -31.25 -21.87
C ARG A 10 5.73 -31.80 -22.37
N ILE A 11 5.32 -31.41 -23.59
CA ILE A 11 4.07 -31.85 -24.23
C ILE A 11 4.44 -32.69 -25.44
N GLU A 12 3.96 -33.92 -25.46
CA GLU A 12 4.14 -34.86 -26.57
C GLU A 12 2.79 -35.49 -26.91
N GLY A 13 2.18 -35.07 -28.04
CA GLY A 13 0.82 -35.47 -28.39
C GLY A 13 -0.21 -35.06 -27.34
N ASP A 14 -0.98 -36.03 -26.83
CA ASP A 14 -2.01 -35.81 -25.79
C ASP A 14 -1.47 -35.95 -24.36
N LEU A 15 -0.14 -36.10 -24.22
CA LEU A 15 0.52 -36.22 -22.92
C LEU A 15 1.27 -34.95 -22.57
N ALA A 16 1.09 -34.49 -21.34
CA ALA A 16 1.87 -33.43 -20.75
C ALA A 16 2.67 -33.96 -19.56
N THR A 17 3.99 -33.84 -19.63
CA THR A 17 4.89 -34.27 -18.56
C THR A 17 5.39 -33.05 -17.78
N LEU A 18 5.05 -32.98 -16.48
CA LEU A 18 5.62 -32.01 -15.58
C LEU A 18 6.91 -32.57 -14.99
N VAL A 19 8.03 -32.02 -15.45
CA VAL A 19 9.36 -32.43 -14.98
C VAL A 19 9.77 -31.53 -13.81
N THR A 20 9.90 -32.15 -12.64
CA THR A 20 10.66 -31.55 -11.52
C THR A 20 11.97 -32.31 -11.41
N GLU A 21 13.04 -31.66 -11.02
CA GLU A 21 14.42 -32.22 -11.03
C GLU A 21 14.59 -33.62 -10.38
N VAL A 22 13.56 -34.17 -9.74
CA VAL A 22 13.60 -35.45 -9.03
C VAL A 22 12.53 -36.44 -9.48
N THR A 23 11.43 -35.99 -10.12
CA THR A 23 10.34 -36.91 -10.47
C THR A 23 9.58 -36.41 -11.70
N GLU A 24 9.64 -37.15 -12.78
CA GLU A 24 8.74 -36.96 -13.92
C GLU A 24 7.40 -37.61 -13.59
N ARG A 25 6.32 -36.85 -13.75
CA ARG A 25 4.96 -37.34 -13.57
C ARG A 25 4.19 -37.08 -14.88
N GLU A 26 3.81 -38.14 -15.55
CA GLU A 26 2.94 -38.05 -16.68
C GLU A 26 1.51 -37.78 -16.23
N VAL A 27 0.90 -36.77 -16.82
CA VAL A 27 -0.49 -36.38 -16.57
C VAL A 27 -1.14 -36.20 -17.97
N ALA A 28 -2.35 -36.67 -18.15
CA ALA A 28 -3.08 -36.39 -19.37
C ALA A 28 -3.22 -34.87 -19.56
N LEU A 29 -3.01 -34.43 -20.80
CA LEU A 29 -3.05 -32.99 -21.11
C LEU A 29 -4.40 -32.36 -20.72
N ASP A 30 -5.51 -33.08 -20.94
CA ASP A 30 -6.86 -32.63 -20.59
C ASP A 30 -7.03 -32.47 -19.09
N ASP A 31 -6.48 -33.37 -18.27
CA ASP A 31 -6.49 -33.26 -16.83
C ASP A 31 -5.66 -32.04 -16.33
N LEU A 32 -4.53 -31.80 -17.00
CA LEU A 32 -3.70 -30.64 -16.69
C LEU A 32 -4.42 -29.34 -17.07
N LEU A 33 -5.00 -29.30 -18.29
CA LEU A 33 -5.76 -28.13 -18.75
C LEU A 33 -7.00 -27.88 -17.88
N SER A 34 -7.69 -28.94 -17.45
CA SER A 34 -8.83 -28.85 -16.54
C SER A 34 -8.40 -28.27 -15.18
N ARG A 35 -7.31 -28.77 -14.61
CA ARG A 35 -6.76 -28.23 -13.35
C ARG A 35 -6.30 -26.78 -13.48
N LEU A 36 -5.68 -26.41 -14.61
CA LEU A 36 -5.30 -25.03 -14.89
C LEU A 36 -6.53 -24.14 -15.10
N ALA A 37 -7.58 -24.67 -15.74
CA ALA A 37 -8.85 -23.98 -15.90
C ALA A 37 -9.58 -23.81 -14.55
N GLU A 38 -9.59 -24.83 -13.69
CA GLU A 38 -10.13 -24.76 -12.33
C GLU A 38 -9.37 -23.72 -11.49
N GLN A 39 -8.05 -23.62 -11.63
CA GLN A 39 -7.26 -22.57 -10.98
C GLN A 39 -7.55 -21.16 -11.54
N ARG A 40 -7.93 -21.06 -12.82
CA ARG A 40 -8.30 -19.78 -13.47
C ARG A 40 -9.75 -19.38 -13.26
N SER A 41 -10.64 -20.33 -13.03
CA SER A 41 -12.07 -20.08 -12.82
C SER A 41 -12.46 -19.85 -11.35
N ALA A 42 -11.51 -19.56 -10.46
CA ALA A 42 -11.86 -18.96 -9.19
C ALA A 42 -12.51 -17.61 -9.47
N ILE A 43 -13.81 -17.62 -9.72
CA ILE A 43 -14.60 -16.39 -9.69
C ILE A 43 -14.40 -15.82 -8.30
N SER A 44 -13.71 -14.68 -8.22
CA SER A 44 -13.70 -13.93 -6.99
C SER A 44 -15.16 -13.64 -6.66
N GLY A 45 -15.62 -14.01 -5.49
CA GLY A 45 -16.86 -13.46 -4.97
C GLY A 45 -16.84 -11.93 -5.03
N MET A 46 -17.84 -11.25 -4.53
CA MET A 46 -17.80 -9.80 -4.43
C MET A 46 -16.54 -9.38 -3.66
N LEU A 47 -15.78 -8.46 -4.24
CA LEU A 47 -14.61 -7.88 -3.59
C LEU A 47 -15.05 -6.82 -2.57
N PRO A 48 -14.26 -6.59 -1.51
CA PRO A 48 -14.49 -5.52 -0.54
C PRO A 48 -14.68 -4.16 -1.22
N ALA A 49 -15.49 -3.30 -0.64
CA ALA A 49 -15.73 -1.97 -1.17
C ALA A 49 -14.43 -1.17 -1.28
N GLY A 50 -14.13 -0.66 -2.48
CA GLY A 50 -12.87 0.07 -2.75
C GLY A 50 -11.65 -0.85 -2.97
N CYS A 51 -11.83 -2.15 -3.15
CA CYS A 51 -10.75 -3.06 -3.50
C CYS A 51 -10.15 -2.68 -4.86
N ARG A 52 -8.85 -2.39 -4.87
CA ARG A 52 -8.07 -1.98 -6.05
C ARG A 52 -7.24 -3.13 -6.59
N VAL A 53 -6.77 -4.00 -5.71
CA VAL A 53 -5.92 -5.13 -6.05
C VAL A 53 -6.33 -6.32 -5.18
N TRP A 54 -6.40 -7.47 -5.79
CA TRP A 54 -6.50 -8.76 -5.13
C TRP A 54 -5.43 -9.68 -5.70
N VAL A 55 -4.71 -10.33 -4.80
CA VAL A 55 -3.64 -11.28 -5.14
C VAL A 55 -3.89 -12.55 -4.38
N ARG A 56 -3.72 -13.69 -5.04
CA ARG A 56 -3.69 -15.01 -4.39
C ARG A 56 -2.35 -15.67 -4.67
N SER A 57 -1.64 -16.03 -3.60
CA SER A 57 -0.38 -16.74 -3.73
C SER A 57 -0.61 -18.22 -4.06
N PRO A 58 0.42 -18.92 -4.59
CA PRO A 58 0.35 -20.36 -4.84
C PRO A 58 0.04 -21.18 -3.57
N GLU A 59 0.42 -20.68 -2.40
CA GLU A 59 0.16 -21.31 -1.10
C GLU A 59 -1.26 -21.04 -0.58
N GLY A 60 -2.08 -20.32 -1.37
CA GLY A 60 -3.47 -20.02 -1.04
C GLY A 60 -3.68 -18.86 -0.07
N ARG A 61 -2.64 -18.08 0.22
CA ARG A 61 -2.77 -16.80 0.94
C ARG A 61 -3.35 -15.77 -0.02
N GLU A 62 -4.26 -14.94 0.48
CA GLU A 62 -4.89 -13.88 -0.31
C GLU A 62 -4.57 -12.52 0.31
N VAL A 63 -4.32 -11.54 -0.55
CA VAL A 63 -4.06 -10.16 -0.15
C VAL A 63 -5.03 -9.25 -0.88
N PHE A 64 -5.69 -8.39 -0.12
CA PHE A 64 -6.64 -7.39 -0.61
C PHE A 64 -6.08 -6.01 -0.33
N VAL A 65 -5.98 -5.18 -1.36
CA VAL A 65 -5.66 -3.76 -1.24
C VAL A 65 -6.92 -2.96 -1.39
N VAL A 66 -7.35 -2.32 -0.32
CA VAL A 66 -8.57 -1.52 -0.27
C VAL A 66 -8.20 -0.05 -0.15
N GLU A 67 -8.59 0.77 -1.12
CA GLU A 67 -8.39 2.21 -1.11
C GLU A 67 -9.66 2.92 -0.68
N GLN A 68 -9.56 3.73 0.36
CA GLN A 68 -10.62 4.64 0.75
C GLN A 68 -10.32 6.06 0.27
N LEU A 69 -11.30 6.69 -0.33
CA LEU A 69 -11.21 8.05 -0.83
C LEU A 69 -11.00 9.05 0.32
N PRO A 70 -10.41 10.22 0.03
CA PRO A 70 -10.28 11.28 1.00
C PRO A 70 -11.63 11.64 1.60
N MET A 71 -11.71 11.65 2.92
CA MET A 71 -12.93 11.97 3.62
C MET A 71 -12.69 12.47 5.03
N ARG A 72 -13.68 13.11 5.61
CA ARG A 72 -13.67 13.39 7.04
C ARG A 72 -14.13 12.18 7.84
N ARG A 73 -13.27 11.72 8.75
CA ARG A 73 -13.62 10.66 9.70
C ARG A 73 -13.56 11.15 11.13
N GLN A 74 -14.44 10.59 11.94
CA GLN A 74 -14.41 10.74 13.37
C GLN A 74 -13.52 9.63 13.96
N ILE A 75 -12.61 10.02 14.84
CA ILE A 75 -11.80 9.10 15.62
C ILE A 75 -11.94 9.43 17.12
N GLU A 76 -11.90 8.41 17.96
CA GLU A 76 -11.77 8.55 19.40
C GLU A 76 -10.31 8.39 19.81
N TYR A 77 -9.74 9.39 20.47
CA TYR A 77 -8.34 9.38 20.85
C TYR A 77 -8.18 9.52 22.36
N HIS A 78 -7.40 8.65 22.97
CA HIS A 78 -6.98 8.70 24.35
C HIS A 78 -5.55 9.23 24.44
N ALA A 79 -5.39 10.43 24.99
CA ALA A 79 -4.08 11.08 25.11
C ALA A 79 -3.17 10.41 26.16
N SER A 80 -3.75 9.68 27.10
CA SER A 80 -3.00 8.97 28.15
C SER A 80 -3.56 7.57 28.37
N ASN A 81 -2.66 6.62 28.66
CA ASN A 81 -3.01 5.26 29.05
C ASN A 81 -3.51 5.16 30.50
N ARG A 82 -3.71 6.29 31.18
CA ARG A 82 -4.25 6.29 32.54
C ARG A 82 -5.73 5.92 32.49
N TYR A 83 -6.07 4.85 33.16
CA TYR A 83 -7.44 4.49 33.42
C TYR A 83 -8.20 5.71 33.95
N GLY A 84 -9.31 6.07 33.29
CA GLY A 84 -10.19 7.16 33.70
C GLY A 84 -10.07 8.45 32.91
N SER A 85 -9.17 8.56 31.90
CA SER A 85 -9.22 9.69 30.98
C SER A 85 -10.33 9.48 29.95
N GLU A 86 -11.23 10.47 29.83
CA GLU A 86 -12.27 10.45 28.80
C GLU A 86 -11.63 10.55 27.40
N PRO A 87 -12.12 9.77 26.41
CA PRO A 87 -11.65 9.88 25.04
C PRO A 87 -12.04 11.24 24.46
N VAL A 88 -11.15 11.79 23.66
CA VAL A 88 -11.44 13.01 22.92
C VAL A 88 -11.78 12.64 21.48
N THR A 89 -12.95 13.02 21.05
CA THR A 89 -13.39 12.83 19.67
C THR A 89 -12.83 13.91 18.76
N HIS A 90 -12.18 13.48 17.69
CA HIS A 90 -11.66 14.35 16.64
C HIS A 90 -12.29 14.01 15.30
N ARG A 91 -12.68 15.01 14.52
CA ARG A 91 -13.12 14.84 13.13
C ARG A 91 -12.03 15.31 12.19
N LEU A 92 -11.36 14.37 11.53
CA LEU A 92 -10.16 14.62 10.74
C LEU A 92 -10.46 14.47 9.24
N ALA A 93 -9.98 15.42 8.44
CA ALA A 93 -9.89 15.27 7.00
C ALA A 93 -8.68 14.37 6.69
N LEU A 94 -8.93 13.15 6.27
CA LEU A 94 -7.92 12.16 5.92
C LEU A 94 -7.59 12.22 4.42
N PRO A 95 -6.36 11.88 4.01
CA PRO A 95 -6.01 11.67 2.61
C PRO A 95 -6.63 10.35 2.09
N TYR A 96 -6.16 9.83 0.97
CA TYR A 96 -6.41 8.44 0.60
C TYR A 96 -5.84 7.52 1.68
N VAL A 97 -6.63 6.54 2.11
CA VAL A 97 -6.19 5.51 3.06
C VAL A 97 -6.13 4.19 2.33
N VAL A 98 -4.96 3.57 2.30
CA VAL A 98 -4.72 2.27 1.66
C VAL A 98 -4.60 1.22 2.74
N PHE A 99 -5.52 0.28 2.76
CA PHE A 99 -5.47 -0.90 3.61
C PHE A 99 -4.92 -2.08 2.82
N VAL A 100 -4.02 -2.84 3.44
CA VAL A 100 -3.53 -4.11 2.93
C VAL A 100 -3.91 -5.19 3.93
N VAL A 101 -4.83 -6.06 3.52
CA VAL A 101 -5.36 -7.15 4.35
C VAL A 101 -4.85 -8.47 3.82
N SER A 102 -4.16 -9.26 4.64
CA SER A 102 -3.81 -10.63 4.29
C SER A 102 -4.73 -11.63 4.97
N THR A 103 -5.05 -12.69 4.24
CA THR A 103 -5.86 -13.80 4.74
C THR A 103 -5.26 -15.14 4.33
N ALA A 104 -5.45 -16.16 5.17
CA ALA A 104 -5.12 -17.55 4.84
C ALA A 104 -6.24 -18.47 5.30
N GLY A 105 -6.68 -19.38 4.42
CA GLY A 105 -7.81 -20.25 4.71
C GLY A 105 -9.08 -19.50 5.13
N GLY A 106 -9.32 -18.32 4.58
CA GLY A 106 -10.45 -17.46 4.91
C GLY A 106 -10.34 -16.71 6.25
N ARG A 107 -9.22 -16.85 6.98
CA ARG A 107 -8.97 -16.12 8.23
C ARG A 107 -8.09 -14.91 7.98
N ILE A 108 -8.39 -13.80 8.62
CA ILE A 108 -7.55 -12.60 8.57
C ILE A 108 -6.25 -12.87 9.34
N GLU A 109 -5.11 -12.66 8.71
CA GLU A 109 -3.80 -12.78 9.32
C GLU A 109 -3.24 -11.41 9.74
N SER A 110 -3.40 -10.40 8.88
CA SER A 110 -2.88 -9.07 9.17
C SER A 110 -3.72 -7.97 8.52
N LEU A 111 -3.63 -6.79 9.10
CA LEU A 111 -4.10 -5.53 8.55
C LEU A 111 -2.93 -4.54 8.62
N ALA A 112 -2.58 -3.98 7.50
CA ALA A 112 -1.70 -2.81 7.44
C ALA A 112 -2.44 -1.63 6.81
N HIS A 113 -2.06 -0.41 7.16
CA HIS A 113 -2.61 0.76 6.50
C HIS A 113 -1.57 1.85 6.30
N PHE A 114 -1.75 2.58 5.20
CA PHE A 114 -0.86 3.64 4.74
C PHE A 114 -1.69 4.83 4.27
N PHE A 115 -1.04 5.98 4.17
CA PHE A 115 -1.61 7.17 3.57
C PHE A 115 -1.08 7.38 2.16
N ARG A 116 -1.85 8.17 1.38
CA ARG A 116 -1.42 8.73 0.10
C ARG A 116 -2.10 10.06 -0.15
N THR A 117 -1.38 10.97 -0.77
CA THR A 117 -1.95 12.26 -1.21
C THR A 117 -2.57 12.19 -2.61
N SER A 118 -2.43 11.06 -3.30
CA SER A 118 -3.04 10.77 -4.60
C SER A 118 -3.61 9.36 -4.66
N ALA A 119 -4.59 9.13 -5.54
CA ALA A 119 -5.19 7.82 -5.75
C ALA A 119 -4.15 6.78 -6.24
N LEU A 120 -4.36 5.53 -5.90
CA LEU A 120 -3.58 4.40 -6.41
C LEU A 120 -3.78 4.23 -7.91
N ARG A 121 -2.68 4.08 -8.65
CA ARG A 121 -2.64 3.84 -10.09
C ARG A 121 -1.87 2.58 -10.46
N SER A 122 -0.92 2.18 -9.62
CA SER A 122 0.02 1.10 -9.87
C SER A 122 0.44 0.43 -8.57
N LEU A 123 0.87 -0.83 -8.66
CA LEU A 123 1.56 -1.51 -7.55
C LEU A 123 2.91 -0.85 -7.20
N ASP A 124 3.51 -0.12 -8.13
CA ASP A 124 4.79 0.55 -7.90
C ASP A 124 4.63 1.93 -7.24
N ASP A 125 3.39 2.33 -6.97
CA ASP A 125 3.12 3.60 -6.30
C ASP A 125 3.76 3.64 -4.91
N PRO A 126 4.38 4.78 -4.54
CA PRO A 126 4.93 4.98 -3.21
C PRO A 126 3.80 5.04 -2.18
N LEU A 127 4.10 4.59 -0.99
CA LEU A 127 3.24 4.72 0.18
C LEU A 127 3.81 5.77 1.13
N GLU A 128 2.95 6.31 1.97
CA GLU A 128 3.29 7.24 3.05
C GLU A 128 2.87 6.61 4.38
N HIS A 129 3.66 6.84 5.42
CA HIS A 129 3.33 6.35 6.74
C HIS A 129 1.99 6.92 7.22
N SER A 130 1.16 6.05 7.76
CA SER A 130 0.05 6.54 8.54
C SER A 130 0.55 7.07 9.88
N CYS A 131 0.17 8.31 10.19
CA CYS A 131 0.44 8.90 11.48
C CYS A 131 -0.64 8.62 12.52
N LEU A 132 -1.64 7.77 12.19
CA LEU A 132 -2.65 7.36 13.15
C LEU A 132 -2.04 6.42 14.20
N PRO A 133 -2.46 6.53 15.46
CA PRO A 133 -2.04 5.61 16.51
C PRO A 133 -2.46 4.16 16.23
N ASN A 134 -1.99 3.22 17.05
CA ASN A 134 -2.22 1.77 16.92
C ASN A 134 -1.61 1.17 15.65
N THR A 135 -0.67 1.85 15.02
CA THR A 135 0.02 1.42 13.81
C THR A 135 1.52 1.39 14.05
N SER A 136 2.18 0.28 13.70
CA SER A 136 3.64 0.13 13.78
C SER A 136 4.34 0.88 12.64
N ASP A 137 5.67 0.95 12.70
CA ASP A 137 6.50 1.52 11.63
C ASP A 137 6.33 0.78 10.30
N ASP A 138 5.99 -0.50 10.34
CA ASP A 138 5.69 -1.30 9.14
C ASP A 138 4.25 -1.15 8.63
N GLY A 139 3.49 -0.22 9.21
CA GLY A 139 2.09 0.01 8.85
C GLY A 139 1.13 -1.02 9.46
N ILE A 140 1.62 -2.03 10.19
CA ILE A 140 0.78 -3.07 10.77
C ILE A 140 -0.07 -2.50 11.91
N VAL A 141 -1.36 -2.79 11.84
CA VAL A 141 -2.34 -2.37 12.86
C VAL A 141 -2.36 -3.36 14.00
N CYS A 142 -2.31 -2.84 15.23
CA CYS A 142 -2.60 -3.64 16.39
C CYS A 142 -4.13 -3.87 16.48
N LEU A 143 -4.57 -5.07 16.16
CA LEU A 143 -6.00 -5.41 16.16
C LEU A 143 -6.54 -5.72 17.55
N GLY A 144 -5.67 -5.93 18.55
CA GLY A 144 -6.10 -6.34 19.88
C GLY A 144 -6.95 -7.61 19.84
N THR A 145 -8.09 -7.59 20.54
CA THR A 145 -9.06 -8.71 20.59
C THR A 145 -10.24 -8.49 19.64
N VAL A 146 -10.04 -7.86 18.50
CA VAL A 146 -11.11 -7.62 17.53
C VAL A 146 -11.57 -8.93 16.93
N HIS A 147 -12.81 -9.30 17.21
CA HIS A 147 -13.48 -10.41 16.54
C HIS A 147 -14.33 -9.85 15.40
N VAL A 148 -13.97 -10.20 14.18
CA VAL A 148 -14.73 -9.80 12.99
C VAL A 148 -15.59 -10.97 12.56
N GLY A 149 -16.92 -10.80 12.68
CA GLY A 149 -17.90 -11.73 12.12
C GLY A 149 -18.14 -11.46 10.64
N GLY A 150 -18.76 -12.41 9.95
CA GLY A 150 -19.18 -12.30 8.55
C GLY A 150 -19.21 -13.66 7.88
N ASP A 151 -20.23 -13.89 7.05
CA ASP A 151 -20.42 -15.14 6.32
C ASP A 151 -19.50 -15.25 5.11
N SER A 152 -19.13 -14.11 4.54
CA SER A 152 -18.20 -14.00 3.41
C SER A 152 -16.87 -13.37 3.82
N GLN A 153 -15.84 -13.59 3.00
CA GLN A 153 -14.53 -12.95 3.18
C GLN A 153 -14.62 -11.43 3.03
N THR A 154 -15.43 -10.96 2.08
CA THR A 154 -15.70 -9.53 1.87
C THR A 154 -16.28 -8.88 3.11
N GLU A 155 -17.33 -9.47 3.71
CA GLU A 155 -17.93 -8.94 4.94
C GLU A 155 -16.94 -8.90 6.10
N ARG A 156 -16.09 -9.93 6.23
CA ARG A 156 -15.04 -9.93 7.25
C ARG A 156 -14.02 -8.81 7.05
N ILE A 157 -13.60 -8.56 5.81
CA ILE A 157 -12.65 -7.48 5.50
C ILE A 157 -13.29 -6.11 5.73
N ASP A 158 -14.52 -5.89 5.24
CA ASP A 158 -15.25 -4.65 5.47
C ASP A 158 -15.52 -4.40 6.95
N GLY A 159 -15.89 -5.46 7.68
CA GLY A 159 -16.07 -5.46 9.13
C GLY A 159 -14.77 -5.12 9.88
N LEU A 160 -13.63 -5.66 9.44
CA LEU A 160 -12.32 -5.35 10.01
C LEU A 160 -11.95 -3.87 9.84
N ILE A 161 -12.13 -3.34 8.64
CA ILE A 161 -11.86 -1.93 8.36
C ILE A 161 -12.82 -1.03 9.17
N ALA A 162 -14.09 -1.41 9.29
CA ALA A 162 -15.05 -0.71 10.14
C ALA A 162 -14.63 -0.76 11.62
N ALA A 163 -14.18 -1.91 12.11
CA ALA A 163 -13.70 -2.07 13.49
C ALA A 163 -12.43 -1.24 13.74
N PHE A 164 -11.51 -1.13 12.78
CA PHE A 164 -10.36 -0.24 12.86
C PHE A 164 -10.82 1.20 13.09
N TRP A 165 -11.76 1.70 12.30
CA TRP A 165 -12.24 3.08 12.44
C TRP A 165 -13.06 3.31 13.71
N GLY A 166 -13.75 2.29 14.24
CA GLY A 166 -14.48 2.32 15.50
C GLY A 166 -13.59 2.06 16.71
N SER A 167 -12.30 1.76 16.51
CA SER A 167 -11.39 1.48 17.61
C SER A 167 -11.05 2.75 18.40
N ARG A 168 -10.65 2.54 19.66
CA ARG A 168 -10.10 3.60 20.49
C ARG A 168 -8.62 3.75 20.19
N PHE A 169 -8.26 4.83 19.54
CA PHE A 169 -6.86 5.17 19.29
C PHE A 169 -6.18 5.68 20.56
N ASN A 170 -4.97 5.22 20.82
CA ASN A 170 -4.20 5.65 21.98
C ASN A 170 -2.74 5.97 21.59
N ALA A 171 -1.96 6.48 22.55
CA ALA A 171 -0.59 6.90 22.29
C ALA A 171 0.45 5.76 22.40
N ASP A 172 0.04 4.49 22.62
CA ASP A 172 0.96 3.38 22.89
C ASP A 172 1.87 3.08 21.72
N ILE A 173 1.29 3.11 20.52
CA ILE A 173 2.01 2.88 19.27
C ILE A 173 1.76 4.11 18.38
N ARG A 174 2.60 5.13 18.50
CA ARG A 174 2.63 6.28 17.60
C ARG A 174 4.07 6.68 17.37
N ARG A 175 4.56 6.48 16.16
CA ARG A 175 5.96 6.72 15.83
C ARG A 175 6.16 7.86 14.82
N HIS A 176 5.14 8.16 14.02
CA HIS A 176 5.23 9.22 13.02
C HIS A 176 4.57 10.50 13.49
N PRO A 177 5.16 11.68 13.16
CA PRO A 177 4.58 12.96 13.53
C PRO A 177 3.22 13.17 12.86
N LEU A 178 2.32 13.81 13.56
CA LEU A 178 1.06 14.26 12.98
C LEU A 178 1.32 15.36 11.95
N PRO A 179 0.54 15.46 10.86
CA PRO A 179 0.81 16.35 9.74
C PRO A 179 0.68 17.84 10.08
N PHE A 180 0.12 18.16 11.25
CA PHE A 180 -0.05 19.53 11.71
C PHE A 180 0.54 19.72 13.11
N SER A 181 1.35 20.75 13.30
CA SER A 181 1.86 21.13 14.61
C SER A 181 0.70 21.46 15.54
N GLY A 182 0.71 20.91 16.77
CA GLY A 182 -0.41 21.00 17.71
C GLY A 182 -1.33 19.77 17.73
N GLY A 183 -0.95 18.71 17.03
CA GLY A 183 -1.55 17.39 17.18
C GLY A 183 -2.94 17.26 16.59
N PHE A 184 -3.72 16.29 17.10
CA PHE A 184 -5.09 16.01 16.62
C PHE A 184 -6.03 17.20 16.72
N ARG A 185 -5.84 18.07 17.73
CA ARG A 185 -6.66 19.28 17.88
C ARG A 185 -6.43 20.26 16.74
N ALA A 186 -5.17 20.46 16.35
CA ALA A 186 -4.83 21.32 15.22
C ALA A 186 -5.33 20.72 13.91
N TRP A 187 -5.17 19.40 13.72
CA TRP A 187 -5.69 18.70 12.55
C TRP A 187 -7.22 18.84 12.44
N ALA A 188 -7.94 18.57 13.53
CA ALA A 188 -9.40 18.73 13.56
C ALA A 188 -9.84 20.17 13.26
N SER A 189 -9.13 21.18 13.79
CA SER A 189 -9.38 22.60 13.50
C SER A 189 -9.15 22.92 12.02
N ARG A 190 -8.09 22.40 11.41
CA ARG A 190 -7.81 22.55 10.00
C ARG A 190 -8.89 21.87 9.15
N SER A 191 -9.29 20.66 9.53
CA SER A 191 -10.31 19.86 8.84
C SER A 191 -11.71 20.51 8.84
N LYS A 192 -12.00 21.36 9.85
CA LYS A 192 -13.26 22.13 9.85
C LYS A 192 -13.29 23.17 8.75
N ARG A 193 -12.15 23.81 8.48
CA ARG A 193 -12.02 24.87 7.48
C ARG A 193 -11.81 24.33 6.07
N ASP A 194 -11.06 23.22 5.99
CA ASP A 194 -10.71 22.60 4.72
C ASP A 194 -11.01 21.08 4.77
N PRO A 195 -12.07 20.62 4.06
CA PRO A 195 -12.40 19.19 3.99
C PRO A 195 -11.32 18.34 3.35
N MET A 196 -10.43 18.94 2.57
CA MET A 196 -9.34 18.27 1.84
C MET A 196 -7.98 18.49 2.50
N ALA A 197 -7.93 19.03 3.72
CA ALA A 197 -6.68 19.31 4.44
C ALA A 197 -5.73 18.11 4.52
N GLY A 198 -6.25 16.88 4.52
CA GLY A 198 -5.44 15.67 4.47
C GLY A 198 -4.63 15.51 3.19
N LEU A 199 -5.12 15.99 2.04
CA LEU A 199 -4.41 15.90 0.75
C LEU A 199 -3.28 16.93 0.63
N SER A 200 -3.40 18.06 1.31
CA SER A 200 -2.37 19.12 1.31
C SER A 200 -1.35 18.97 2.45
N ALA A 201 -1.50 17.93 3.27
CA ALA A 201 -0.58 17.64 4.36
C ALA A 201 0.65 16.89 3.86
N THR A 202 1.75 17.02 4.62
CA THR A 202 2.98 16.26 4.35
C THR A 202 3.03 15.08 5.31
N TYR A 203 3.28 13.91 4.76
CA TYR A 203 3.45 12.66 5.50
C TYR A 203 4.84 12.08 5.21
N ASP A 204 5.39 11.37 6.16
CA ASP A 204 6.66 10.68 5.98
C ASP A 204 6.51 9.57 4.94
N ARG A 205 7.41 9.52 3.99
CA ARG A 205 7.41 8.49 2.95
C ARG A 205 7.74 7.13 3.57
N TYR A 206 6.91 6.14 3.26
CA TYR A 206 7.22 4.76 3.61
C TYR A 206 8.31 4.21 2.67
N TRP A 207 9.22 3.42 3.20
CA TRP A 207 10.41 2.96 2.48
C TRP A 207 10.14 1.86 1.44
N ARG A 208 8.98 1.19 1.52
CA ARG A 208 8.53 0.20 0.53
C ARG A 208 7.47 0.78 -0.39
N SER A 209 7.44 0.30 -1.65
CA SER A 209 6.32 0.50 -2.56
C SER A 209 5.14 -0.40 -2.18
N LEU A 210 3.96 -0.12 -2.74
CA LEU A 210 2.80 -0.99 -2.56
C LEU A 210 3.10 -2.43 -3.02
N ARG A 211 3.84 -2.60 -4.13
CA ARG A 211 4.29 -3.91 -4.63
C ARG A 211 5.03 -4.71 -3.58
N GLN A 212 5.99 -4.09 -2.93
CA GLN A 212 6.79 -4.75 -1.89
C GLN A 212 5.96 -5.12 -0.66
N VAL A 213 5.00 -4.28 -0.29
CA VAL A 213 4.08 -4.57 0.82
C VAL A 213 3.15 -5.72 0.48
N VAL A 214 2.55 -5.72 -0.72
CA VAL A 214 1.65 -6.78 -1.19
C VAL A 214 2.40 -8.10 -1.33
N ALA A 215 3.60 -8.10 -1.91
CA ALA A 215 4.43 -9.29 -2.05
C ALA A 215 4.77 -9.91 -0.68
N ALA A 216 5.21 -9.07 0.27
CA ALA A 216 5.50 -9.52 1.63
C ALA A 216 4.25 -10.11 2.32
N ALA A 217 3.09 -9.46 2.18
CA ALA A 217 1.83 -9.95 2.74
C ALA A 217 1.36 -11.26 2.09
N ALA A 218 1.64 -11.46 0.79
CA ALA A 218 1.33 -12.69 0.05
C ALA A 218 2.34 -13.82 0.28
N GLY A 219 3.51 -13.53 0.86
CA GLY A 219 4.62 -14.47 0.96
C GLY A 219 5.29 -14.76 -0.39
N MET A 220 5.28 -13.77 -1.31
CA MET A 220 5.80 -13.86 -2.68
C MET A 220 7.00 -12.92 -2.86
N ALA A 221 7.78 -13.12 -3.93
CA ALA A 221 8.73 -12.12 -4.35
C ALA A 221 8.02 -10.98 -5.12
N PRO A 222 8.49 -9.72 -5.02
CA PRO A 222 7.85 -8.59 -5.70
C PRO A 222 7.78 -8.75 -7.23
N GLU A 223 8.76 -9.42 -7.83
CA GLU A 223 8.84 -9.74 -9.26
C GLU A 223 7.79 -10.73 -9.74
N ASP A 224 7.28 -11.57 -8.85
CA ASP A 224 6.23 -12.55 -9.15
C ASP A 224 4.84 -11.90 -9.27
N LEU A 225 4.70 -10.65 -8.83
CA LEU A 225 3.46 -9.91 -8.98
C LEU A 225 3.31 -9.34 -10.40
N PRO A 226 2.07 -9.28 -10.94
CA PRO A 226 1.82 -8.75 -12.28
C PRO A 226 2.43 -7.37 -12.50
N GLY A 227 3.07 -7.16 -13.67
CA GLY A 227 3.71 -5.90 -14.03
C GLY A 227 5.02 -5.61 -13.31
N GLY A 228 5.59 -6.57 -12.58
CA GLY A 228 6.94 -6.49 -12.03
C GLY A 228 7.98 -6.44 -13.15
N ARG A 229 8.85 -5.44 -13.14
CA ARG A 229 10.05 -5.46 -13.98
C ARG A 229 11.05 -6.42 -13.32
N PRO A 230 11.75 -7.26 -14.11
CA PRO A 230 12.83 -8.07 -13.53
C PRO A 230 13.86 -7.14 -12.86
N THR A 231 14.30 -7.55 -11.67
CA THR A 231 15.23 -6.81 -10.80
C THR A 231 16.66 -6.81 -11.41
N GLY A 232 16.82 -6.30 -12.64
CA GLY A 232 18.11 -6.25 -13.33
C GLY A 232 18.37 -4.92 -14.04
N GLU A 233 17.34 -4.13 -14.24
CA GLU A 233 17.48 -2.81 -14.86
C GLU A 233 17.05 -1.71 -13.88
N GLN A 234 17.97 -1.34 -12.99
CA GLN A 234 17.89 0.02 -12.46
C GLN A 234 18.05 0.97 -13.66
N PRO A 235 17.11 1.89 -13.92
CA PRO A 235 17.37 2.95 -14.87
C PRO A 235 18.58 3.71 -14.34
N GLN A 236 19.72 3.58 -15.02
CA GLN A 236 20.82 4.50 -14.82
C GLN A 236 20.22 5.89 -15.03
N ALA A 237 20.11 6.65 -13.97
CA ALA A 237 19.83 8.07 -14.07
C ALA A 237 20.96 8.64 -14.93
N THR A 238 20.67 8.86 -16.20
CA THR A 238 21.49 9.70 -17.04
C THR A 238 21.44 11.08 -16.40
N VAL A 239 22.47 11.37 -15.62
CA VAL A 239 22.75 12.73 -15.19
C VAL A 239 23.13 13.46 -16.49
N GLU A 240 22.14 14.07 -17.13
CA GLU A 240 22.42 15.11 -18.11
C GLU A 240 23.17 16.23 -17.38
N THR A 241 24.45 16.25 -17.56
CA THR A 241 25.28 17.39 -17.16
C THR A 241 24.75 18.61 -17.93
N PRO A 242 24.20 19.62 -17.26
CA PRO A 242 23.76 20.80 -17.96
C PRO A 242 24.97 21.41 -18.71
N ALA A 243 24.77 21.67 -20.00
CA ALA A 243 25.76 22.35 -20.81
C ALA A 243 26.19 23.67 -20.13
N PRO A 244 27.49 24.04 -20.17
CA PRO A 244 27.92 25.26 -19.54
C PRO A 244 27.19 26.44 -20.17
N SER A 245 26.48 27.19 -19.33
CA SER A 245 25.85 28.45 -19.69
C SER A 245 26.87 29.38 -20.28
N GLU A 246 26.69 29.75 -21.55
CA GLU A 246 27.47 30.80 -22.19
C GLU A 246 27.37 32.08 -21.37
N ALA A 247 28.52 32.60 -20.96
CA ALA A 247 28.61 33.86 -20.25
C ALA A 247 28.10 35.00 -21.15
N PRO A 248 27.31 35.94 -20.62
CA PRO A 248 26.88 37.09 -21.40
C PRO A 248 28.09 37.97 -21.77
N LEU A 249 28.14 38.32 -23.05
CA LEU A 249 29.14 39.28 -23.60
C LEU A 249 29.05 40.63 -22.87
N PRO A 250 30.19 41.32 -22.66
CA PRO A 250 30.20 42.63 -22.04
C PRO A 250 29.54 43.66 -22.95
N VAL A 251 28.57 44.36 -22.44
CA VAL A 251 27.95 45.52 -23.08
C VAL A 251 28.93 46.68 -22.96
N GLU A 252 29.49 47.08 -24.09
CA GLU A 252 30.31 48.29 -24.18
C GLU A 252 29.49 49.54 -23.85
N GLY A 253 30.09 50.36 -23.03
CA GLY A 253 29.51 51.59 -22.59
C GLY A 253 29.42 52.62 -23.72
N GLY A 254 28.28 53.28 -23.86
CA GLY A 254 28.07 54.51 -24.57
C GLY A 254 27.76 55.60 -23.57
N GLY A 255 28.76 56.44 -23.35
CA GLY A 255 28.56 57.69 -22.63
C GLY A 255 27.89 58.73 -23.53
N THR A 256 27.22 59.69 -22.91
CA THR A 256 27.11 61.12 -23.25
C THR A 256 26.24 61.77 -22.22
N ASP A 257 26.75 62.58 -21.37
CA ASP A 257 26.83 64.07 -21.41
C ASP A 257 25.50 64.82 -21.37
N ALA A 258 25.53 65.84 -20.49
CA ALA A 258 24.80 67.09 -20.47
C ALA A 258 23.61 67.13 -19.51
N ALA A 259 23.71 67.80 -18.38
CA ALA A 259 23.77 69.26 -18.11
C ALA A 259 22.38 69.86 -17.88
N ALA A 260 22.29 70.54 -16.75
CA ALA A 260 21.51 71.75 -16.45
C ALA A 260 20.01 71.67 -16.12
N ALA A 261 19.74 72.12 -14.99
CA ALA A 261 18.86 73.07 -14.37
C ALA A 261 18.19 72.53 -13.10
#